data_1cc33a20f691d8d4972931e79389e5a0
#
_entry.id   1cc33a20f691d8d4972931e79389e5a0
#
_cell.length_a   1.000
_cell.length_b   1.000
_cell.length_c   1.000
_cell.angle_alpha   90.00
_cell.angle_beta   90.00
_cell.angle_gamma   90.00
#
_symmetry.space_group_name_H-M   'P 1'
#
loop_
_entity.id
_entity.type
_entity.pdbx_description
1 polymer ?
#
loop_
_entity_poly.entity_id
_entity_poly.type
_entity_poly.pdbx_seq_one_letter_code
_entity_poly.pdbx_strand_id
1 'polypeptide(L)'
;MSVEPGRAVELSVVIPTHADAPCLELTLRSLRRQTLDPDRFEVIVVRDGGDGSQYSGIADAGKGLRLHFVERPERGGRAAARNEAARRATSPLLLFLDADSYATPDLLRRHLDHHRDPSAPAVLMGRRDETGIEHVHAALADQPTMPVPRLRGRGGGDMRFGTEEGPSGDDWLLAGWLFCFTHNASVRRDVFEAVGGFDEGFGLRWGLEDMELFYRVHAHLGVLNRNFAYDDLAAVYHLPHHRNVIQNWNDFMDNLDRVALKYPVVEWEFAGPVDVARAAERVVHYRRAMDDCVRRSWCRIGPAVQRLAGRLPGDRVLWVGTGSAEAGLPDGALTYDYGAPAGPANFHLVGIRPPVAADGLDAVVSVDFWRYLYWEDLCQFVNVAGALADEVHLVSTGAELSARFDPDPASLGYLGRVMGAAFETTLTEVDGLGSVLRLRPHHRAAVAAG
;
A
#
# COMPACT_ATOMS: atom_id res chain seq x y z
N MET A 1 -12.91 53.61 -6.50
CA MET A 1 -13.25 52.22 -6.89
C MET A 1 -12.57 51.29 -5.90
N SER A 2 -13.35 50.78 -4.95
CA SER A 2 -12.86 49.73 -4.01
C SER A 2 -12.65 48.49 -4.84
N VAL A 3 -11.39 48.03 -4.92
CA VAL A 3 -11.05 46.70 -5.42
C VAL A 3 -11.74 45.72 -4.47
N GLU A 4 -12.74 44.98 -4.92
CA GLU A 4 -13.28 43.86 -4.15
C GLU A 4 -12.11 42.93 -3.82
N PRO A 5 -11.96 42.46 -2.58
CA PRO A 5 -10.93 41.50 -2.25
C PRO A 5 -11.19 40.27 -3.10
N GLY A 6 -10.22 39.89 -3.93
CA GLY A 6 -10.30 38.71 -4.79
C GLY A 6 -10.78 37.51 -3.97
N ARG A 7 -11.73 36.76 -4.53
CA ARG A 7 -12.28 35.55 -3.86
C ARG A 7 -11.16 34.62 -3.45
N ALA A 8 -11.18 34.13 -2.21
CA ALA A 8 -10.15 33.24 -1.69
C ALA A 8 -10.11 31.93 -2.50
N VAL A 9 -8.91 31.44 -2.79
CA VAL A 9 -8.71 30.13 -3.42
C VAL A 9 -9.17 29.03 -2.47
N GLU A 10 -10.06 28.16 -2.92
CA GLU A 10 -10.65 27.11 -2.11
C GLU A 10 -9.98 25.73 -2.37
N LEU A 11 -9.33 25.56 -3.54
CA LEU A 11 -8.68 24.33 -3.95
C LEU A 11 -7.39 24.61 -4.73
N SER A 12 -6.29 23.94 -4.38
CA SER A 12 -5.02 23.96 -5.12
C SER A 12 -4.78 22.62 -5.79
N VAL A 13 -4.68 22.62 -7.11
CA VAL A 13 -4.33 21.45 -7.92
C VAL A 13 -2.82 21.34 -7.98
N VAL A 14 -2.26 20.23 -7.51
CA VAL A 14 -0.82 19.94 -7.40
C VAL A 14 -0.42 18.96 -8.49
N ILE A 15 0.42 19.36 -9.43
CA ILE A 15 0.83 18.56 -10.58
C ILE A 15 2.37 18.47 -10.66
N PRO A 16 2.98 17.32 -10.37
CA PRO A 16 4.38 17.08 -10.70
C PRO A 16 4.51 16.74 -12.19
N THR A 17 5.58 17.19 -12.86
CA THR A 17 5.86 16.84 -14.25
C THR A 17 7.35 16.63 -14.49
N HIS A 18 7.68 15.63 -15.33
CA HIS A 18 9.03 15.40 -15.82
C HIS A 18 8.99 14.72 -17.19
N ALA A 19 9.42 15.43 -18.25
CA ALA A 19 9.39 14.96 -19.64
C ALA A 19 8.00 14.57 -20.19
N ASP A 20 6.92 15.08 -19.59
CA ASP A 20 5.51 14.76 -19.91
C ASP A 20 4.75 15.95 -20.50
N ALA A 21 5.45 16.93 -21.12
CA ALA A 21 4.85 18.18 -21.60
C ALA A 21 3.63 17.98 -22.51
N PRO A 22 3.60 17.03 -23.47
CA PRO A 22 2.43 16.82 -24.33
C PRO A 22 1.18 16.38 -23.54
N CYS A 23 1.35 15.53 -22.53
CA CYS A 23 0.24 15.11 -21.66
C CYS A 23 -0.21 16.25 -20.76
N LEU A 24 0.74 17.01 -20.19
CA LEU A 24 0.45 18.15 -19.34
C LEU A 24 -0.35 19.23 -20.07
N GLU A 25 -0.05 19.52 -21.35
CA GLU A 25 -0.84 20.46 -22.16
C GLU A 25 -2.30 20.04 -22.26
N LEU A 26 -2.58 18.76 -22.50
CA LEU A 26 -3.95 18.23 -22.56
C LEU A 26 -4.62 18.25 -21.18
N THR A 27 -3.89 17.95 -20.13
CA THR A 27 -4.35 18.03 -18.73
C THR A 27 -4.77 19.48 -18.40
N LEU A 28 -3.93 20.48 -18.70
CA LEU A 28 -4.26 21.89 -18.48
C LEU A 28 -5.47 22.36 -19.30
N ARG A 29 -5.60 21.93 -20.57
CA ARG A 29 -6.80 22.21 -21.38
C ARG A 29 -8.05 21.63 -20.72
N SER A 30 -7.99 20.43 -20.16
CA SER A 30 -9.13 19.83 -19.45
C SER A 30 -9.50 20.61 -18.18
N LEU A 31 -8.52 21.17 -17.47
CA LEU A 31 -8.74 22.01 -16.29
C LEU A 31 -9.38 23.37 -16.65
N ARG A 32 -9.18 23.88 -17.84
CA ARG A 32 -9.89 25.11 -18.32
C ARG A 32 -11.39 24.89 -18.50
N ARG A 33 -11.87 23.67 -18.64
CA ARG A 33 -13.27 23.32 -18.84
C ARG A 33 -14.00 22.92 -17.57
N GLN A 34 -13.37 23.13 -16.41
CA GLN A 34 -14.02 22.79 -15.15
C GLN A 34 -15.27 23.64 -14.92
N THR A 35 -16.30 23.01 -14.36
CA THR A 35 -17.53 23.71 -13.95
C THR A 35 -17.35 24.54 -12.69
N LEU A 36 -16.26 24.34 -11.97
CA LEU A 36 -15.84 25.20 -10.87
C LEU A 36 -15.29 26.52 -11.43
N ASP A 37 -15.74 27.65 -10.85
CA ASP A 37 -15.27 28.98 -11.20
C ASP A 37 -13.74 29.09 -11.13
N PRO A 38 -13.05 29.55 -12.19
CA PRO A 38 -11.58 29.66 -12.23
C PRO A 38 -10.97 30.49 -11.10
N ASP A 39 -11.72 31.44 -10.54
CA ASP A 39 -11.22 32.25 -9.41
C ASP A 39 -11.20 31.49 -8.08
N ARG A 40 -11.79 30.30 -8.01
CA ARG A 40 -11.89 29.48 -6.80
C ARG A 40 -10.79 28.44 -6.68
N PHE A 41 -10.02 28.20 -7.72
CA PHE A 41 -8.92 27.25 -7.70
C PHE A 41 -7.65 27.81 -8.35
N GLU A 42 -6.53 27.22 -7.99
CA GLU A 42 -5.23 27.46 -8.62
C GLU A 42 -4.62 26.15 -9.07
N VAL A 43 -3.74 26.21 -10.05
CA VAL A 43 -3.00 25.07 -10.57
C VAL A 43 -1.51 25.32 -10.36
N ILE A 44 -0.85 24.44 -9.63
CA ILE A 44 0.57 24.54 -9.33
C ILE A 44 1.27 23.36 -9.99
N VAL A 45 1.99 23.66 -11.06
CA VAL A 45 2.80 22.67 -11.80
C VAL A 45 4.23 22.80 -11.39
N VAL A 46 4.85 21.70 -10.97
CA VAL A 46 6.29 21.66 -10.66
C VAL A 46 7.00 20.75 -11.64
N ARG A 47 7.87 21.32 -12.46
CA ARG A 47 8.80 20.60 -13.34
C ARG A 47 10.00 20.12 -12.52
N ASP A 48 10.18 18.82 -12.45
CA ASP A 48 11.24 18.18 -11.67
C ASP A 48 12.48 17.94 -12.53
N GLY A 49 13.28 19.00 -12.77
CA GLY A 49 14.49 18.95 -13.60
C GLY A 49 14.19 18.71 -15.09
N GLY A 50 15.21 18.35 -15.84
CA GLY A 50 15.11 18.02 -17.28
C GLY A 50 15.09 19.22 -18.21
N ASP A 51 14.84 18.97 -19.51
CA ASP A 51 14.81 20.00 -20.55
C ASP A 51 13.53 20.85 -20.48
N GLY A 52 13.69 22.14 -20.17
CA GLY A 52 12.59 23.10 -20.09
C GLY A 52 12.03 23.50 -21.46
N SER A 53 12.76 23.30 -22.56
CA SER A 53 12.32 23.71 -23.89
C SER A 53 11.03 23.02 -24.36
N GLN A 54 10.78 21.81 -23.89
CA GLN A 54 9.57 21.03 -24.18
C GLN A 54 8.28 21.65 -23.62
N TYR A 55 8.40 22.55 -22.64
CA TYR A 55 7.29 23.17 -21.92
C TYR A 55 6.87 24.55 -22.48
N SER A 56 7.37 24.92 -23.64
CA SER A 56 7.06 26.22 -24.26
C SER A 56 5.56 26.46 -24.53
N GLY A 57 4.77 25.40 -24.75
CA GLY A 57 3.32 25.45 -24.97
C GLY A 57 2.46 25.59 -23.70
N ILE A 58 3.05 25.44 -22.52
CA ILE A 58 2.31 25.35 -21.25
C ILE A 58 1.55 26.65 -20.92
N ALA A 59 2.09 27.81 -21.22
CA ALA A 59 1.44 29.09 -21.00
C ALA A 59 0.13 29.21 -21.80
N ASP A 60 0.13 28.77 -23.06
CA ASP A 60 -1.05 28.76 -23.90
C ASP A 60 -2.07 27.72 -23.49
N ALA A 61 -1.60 26.51 -23.14
CA ALA A 61 -2.47 25.45 -22.63
C ALA A 61 -3.18 25.85 -21.32
N GLY A 62 -2.48 26.56 -20.44
CA GLY A 62 -3.02 27.06 -19.16
C GLY A 62 -3.68 28.42 -19.22
N LYS A 63 -3.89 29.02 -20.42
CA LYS A 63 -4.47 30.37 -20.54
C LYS A 63 -5.86 30.45 -19.90
N GLY A 64 -6.01 31.41 -18.98
CA GLY A 64 -7.26 31.60 -18.21
C GLY A 64 -7.31 30.84 -16.90
N LEU A 65 -6.33 30.00 -16.59
CA LEU A 65 -6.13 29.38 -15.26
C LEU A 65 -5.25 30.28 -14.39
N ARG A 66 -5.47 30.25 -13.08
CA ARG A 66 -4.48 30.75 -12.11
C ARG A 66 -3.34 29.72 -12.02
N LEU A 67 -2.45 29.75 -13.04
CA LEU A 67 -1.37 28.78 -13.22
C LEU A 67 -0.07 29.29 -12.62
N HIS A 68 0.54 28.50 -11.74
CA HIS A 68 1.90 28.69 -11.20
C HIS A 68 2.79 27.58 -11.77
N PHE A 69 3.64 27.91 -12.72
CA PHE A 69 4.63 26.98 -13.26
C PHE A 69 5.97 27.21 -12.56
N VAL A 70 6.44 26.17 -11.86
CA VAL A 70 7.64 26.19 -11.03
C VAL A 70 8.66 25.21 -11.60
N GLU A 71 9.88 25.67 -11.74
CA GLU A 71 10.98 24.87 -12.22
C GLU A 71 11.93 24.50 -11.09
N ARG A 72 12.19 23.22 -10.92
CA ARG A 72 13.27 22.73 -10.07
C ARG A 72 14.50 22.54 -10.94
N PRO A 73 15.67 23.05 -10.57
CA PRO A 73 16.89 22.90 -11.37
C PRO A 73 17.38 21.44 -11.40
N GLU A 74 17.20 20.73 -10.27
CA GLU A 74 17.63 19.35 -10.08
C GLU A 74 16.44 18.41 -9.87
N ARG A 75 16.58 17.19 -10.35
CA ARG A 75 15.58 16.14 -10.12
C ARG A 75 15.62 15.67 -8.67
N GLY A 76 14.46 15.68 -8.03
CA GLY A 76 14.25 15.16 -6.68
C GLY A 76 13.22 14.04 -6.61
N GLY A 77 12.56 13.75 -7.72
CA GLY A 77 11.48 12.76 -7.82
C GLY A 77 10.09 13.33 -7.52
N ARG A 78 9.10 12.48 -7.72
CA ARG A 78 7.66 12.85 -7.60
C ARG A 78 7.31 13.39 -6.22
N ALA A 79 7.82 12.76 -5.16
CA ALA A 79 7.61 13.20 -3.77
C ALA A 79 8.07 14.64 -3.56
N ALA A 80 9.29 14.95 -3.97
CA ALA A 80 9.87 16.28 -3.82
C ALA A 80 9.13 17.33 -4.65
N ALA A 81 8.71 16.99 -5.88
CA ALA A 81 7.94 17.89 -6.74
C ALA A 81 6.54 18.19 -6.15
N ARG A 82 5.83 17.16 -5.63
CA ARG A 82 4.53 17.35 -4.97
C ARG A 82 4.65 18.16 -3.68
N ASN A 83 5.68 17.93 -2.87
CA ASN A 83 5.95 18.73 -1.68
C ASN A 83 6.22 20.20 -2.02
N GLU A 84 7.02 20.46 -3.08
CA GLU A 84 7.28 21.83 -3.54
C GLU A 84 6.00 22.53 -3.98
N ALA A 85 5.14 21.85 -4.73
CA ALA A 85 3.85 22.39 -5.13
C ALA A 85 2.92 22.65 -3.92
N ALA A 86 2.85 21.71 -2.98
CA ALA A 86 2.03 21.84 -1.77
C ALA A 86 2.49 23.01 -0.87
N ARG A 87 3.79 23.27 -0.78
CA ARG A 87 4.31 24.44 -0.05
C ARG A 87 3.88 25.78 -0.67
N ARG A 88 3.63 25.82 -1.98
CA ARG A 88 3.18 27.02 -2.70
C ARG A 88 1.66 27.17 -2.74
N ALA A 89 0.93 26.13 -2.39
CA ALA A 89 -0.52 26.14 -2.35
C ALA A 89 -1.04 27.18 -1.35
N THR A 90 -2.07 27.92 -1.75
CA THR A 90 -2.69 28.95 -0.91
C THR A 90 -4.03 28.51 -0.32
N SER A 91 -4.61 27.44 -0.83
CA SER A 91 -5.91 26.92 -0.40
C SER A 91 -5.81 25.97 0.79
N PRO A 92 -6.92 25.75 1.52
CA PRO A 92 -7.01 24.74 2.57
C PRO A 92 -7.15 23.30 2.06
N LEU A 93 -7.39 23.11 0.74
CA LEU A 93 -7.59 21.81 0.12
C LEU A 93 -6.56 21.57 -0.98
N LEU A 94 -5.85 20.46 -0.91
CA LEU A 94 -4.93 19.98 -1.93
C LEU A 94 -5.58 18.88 -2.76
N LEU A 95 -5.52 19.01 -4.08
CA LEU A 95 -5.86 17.95 -5.03
C LEU A 95 -4.60 17.56 -5.81
N PHE A 96 -4.14 16.35 -5.62
CA PHE A 96 -3.05 15.78 -6.39
C PHE A 96 -3.59 15.23 -7.71
N LEU A 97 -2.95 15.63 -8.80
CA LEU A 97 -3.17 15.09 -10.15
C LEU A 97 -1.80 14.77 -10.78
N ASP A 98 -1.76 13.73 -11.61
CA ASP A 98 -0.59 13.50 -12.46
C ASP A 98 -0.65 14.36 -13.73
N ALA A 99 0.48 14.62 -14.37
CA ALA A 99 0.59 15.44 -15.57
C ALA A 99 -0.16 14.85 -16.78
N ASP A 100 -0.52 13.58 -16.72
CA ASP A 100 -1.22 12.81 -17.74
C ASP A 100 -2.69 12.51 -17.39
N SER A 101 -3.29 13.33 -16.52
CA SER A 101 -4.66 13.16 -16.01
C SER A 101 -5.64 14.11 -16.69
N TYR A 102 -6.28 13.67 -17.79
CA TYR A 102 -7.31 14.45 -18.48
C TYR A 102 -8.61 14.44 -17.70
N ALA A 103 -8.98 15.59 -17.12
CA ALA A 103 -10.06 15.72 -16.16
C ALA A 103 -11.44 15.81 -16.80
N THR A 104 -12.44 15.16 -16.20
CA THR A 104 -13.86 15.42 -16.52
C THR A 104 -14.27 16.82 -16.03
N PRO A 105 -15.31 17.45 -16.64
CA PRO A 105 -15.67 18.85 -16.33
C PRO A 105 -16.05 19.13 -14.88
N ASP A 106 -16.55 18.15 -14.15
CA ASP A 106 -17.01 18.31 -12.77
C ASP A 106 -15.98 17.90 -11.72
N LEU A 107 -14.77 17.49 -12.13
CA LEU A 107 -13.75 16.93 -11.23
C LEU A 107 -13.49 17.84 -10.01
N LEU A 108 -13.11 19.10 -10.25
CA LEU A 108 -12.71 20.00 -9.16
C LEU A 108 -13.89 20.35 -8.25
N ARG A 109 -15.07 20.54 -8.81
CA ARG A 109 -16.28 20.80 -8.03
C ARG A 109 -16.61 19.64 -7.10
N ARG A 110 -16.53 18.40 -7.58
CA ARG A 110 -16.82 17.20 -6.77
C ARG A 110 -15.86 17.04 -5.60
N HIS A 111 -14.57 17.24 -5.84
CA HIS A 111 -13.58 17.24 -4.75
C HIS A 111 -13.88 18.34 -3.72
N LEU A 112 -14.15 19.56 -4.18
CA LEU A 112 -14.44 20.66 -3.27
C LEU A 112 -15.75 20.44 -2.48
N ASP A 113 -16.81 19.96 -3.13
CA ASP A 113 -18.11 19.74 -2.48
C ASP A 113 -18.03 18.63 -1.41
N HIS A 114 -17.23 17.56 -1.64
CA HIS A 114 -16.96 16.53 -0.65
C HIS A 114 -16.37 17.13 0.66
N HIS A 115 -15.34 17.96 0.54
CA HIS A 115 -14.65 18.52 1.71
C HIS A 115 -15.39 19.68 2.40
N ARG A 116 -16.52 20.13 1.85
CA ARG A 116 -17.42 21.09 2.51
C ARG A 116 -18.27 20.47 3.60
N ASP A 117 -18.48 19.17 3.53
CA ASP A 117 -19.11 18.41 4.60
C ASP A 117 -18.06 18.07 5.68
N PRO A 118 -18.14 18.66 6.90
CA PRO A 118 -17.16 18.39 7.95
C PRO A 118 -17.21 16.95 8.48
N SER A 119 -18.27 16.19 8.18
CA SER A 119 -18.41 14.79 8.54
C SER A 119 -17.85 13.84 7.48
N ALA A 120 -17.50 14.35 6.29
CA ALA A 120 -16.96 13.54 5.22
C ALA A 120 -15.56 13.01 5.57
N PRO A 121 -15.17 11.84 5.03
CA PRO A 121 -13.81 11.34 5.11
C PRO A 121 -12.77 12.37 4.69
N ALA A 122 -11.63 12.40 5.39
CA ALA A 122 -10.60 13.42 5.18
C ALA A 122 -9.89 13.35 3.83
N VAL A 123 -9.99 12.20 3.13
CA VAL A 123 -9.40 11.93 1.82
C VAL A 123 -10.48 11.49 0.85
N LEU A 124 -10.57 12.17 -0.31
CA LEU A 124 -11.40 11.75 -1.42
C LEU A 124 -10.54 11.26 -2.56
N MET A 125 -10.78 10.05 -3.02
CA MET A 125 -10.23 9.48 -4.25
C MET A 125 -11.24 9.61 -5.39
N GLY A 126 -10.79 10.05 -6.55
CA GLY A 126 -11.60 10.01 -7.76
C GLY A 126 -11.24 8.82 -8.65
N ARG A 127 -12.11 8.53 -9.63
CA ARG A 127 -11.92 7.46 -10.61
C ARG A 127 -10.78 7.78 -11.57
N ARG A 128 -10.06 6.74 -11.98
CA ARG A 128 -9.09 6.77 -13.06
C ARG A 128 -9.45 5.75 -14.12
N ASP A 129 -9.72 6.21 -15.31
CA ASP A 129 -9.93 5.36 -16.49
C ASP A 129 -8.66 5.32 -17.35
N GLU A 130 -8.16 4.12 -17.64
CA GLU A 130 -7.04 3.95 -18.59
C GLU A 130 -7.52 4.16 -20.01
N THR A 131 -6.77 4.94 -20.79
CA THR A 131 -7.06 5.18 -22.21
C THR A 131 -5.94 4.69 -23.10
N GLY A 132 -6.29 4.22 -24.31
CA GLY A 132 -5.32 3.83 -25.32
C GLY A 132 -4.93 5.00 -26.23
N ILE A 133 -3.81 4.87 -26.95
CA ILE A 133 -3.33 5.86 -27.92
C ILE A 133 -4.37 6.13 -29.03
N GLU A 134 -5.18 5.15 -29.37
CA GLU A 134 -6.26 5.23 -30.35
C GLU A 134 -7.38 6.20 -29.96
N HIS A 135 -7.49 6.56 -28.68
CA HIS A 135 -8.54 7.44 -28.15
C HIS A 135 -8.05 8.87 -27.85
N VAL A 136 -6.75 9.13 -27.97
CA VAL A 136 -6.16 10.47 -27.69
C VAL A 136 -6.75 11.57 -28.59
N HIS A 137 -7.25 11.21 -29.79
CA HIS A 137 -7.91 12.18 -30.69
C HIS A 137 -9.05 12.94 -30.01
N ALA A 138 -9.75 12.35 -29.03
CA ALA A 138 -10.81 13.02 -28.30
C ALA A 138 -10.26 14.18 -27.43
N ALA A 139 -9.15 13.93 -26.71
CA ALA A 139 -8.45 14.97 -25.95
C ALA A 139 -7.84 16.05 -26.86
N LEU A 140 -7.25 15.66 -27.99
CA LEU A 140 -6.72 16.59 -29.00
C LEU A 140 -7.80 17.48 -29.59
N ALA A 141 -9.02 16.95 -29.80
CA ALA A 141 -10.21 17.68 -30.25
C ALA A 141 -10.92 18.42 -29.11
N ASP A 142 -10.33 18.47 -27.93
CA ASP A 142 -10.85 19.17 -26.75
C ASP A 142 -12.24 18.68 -26.28
N GLN A 143 -12.53 17.39 -26.48
CA GLN A 143 -13.79 16.80 -26.03
C GLN A 143 -13.83 16.67 -24.50
N PRO A 144 -15.01 16.84 -23.86
CA PRO A 144 -15.12 16.78 -22.40
C PRO A 144 -14.93 15.37 -21.81
N THR A 145 -15.08 14.35 -22.64
CA THR A 145 -14.93 12.93 -22.26
C THR A 145 -14.18 12.17 -23.32
N MET A 146 -13.51 11.10 -22.90
CA MET A 146 -12.80 10.19 -23.78
C MET A 146 -13.48 8.81 -23.79
N PRO A 147 -13.44 8.07 -24.92
CA PRO A 147 -13.81 6.68 -24.92
C PRO A 147 -12.92 5.87 -23.96
N VAL A 148 -13.55 4.99 -23.16
CA VAL A 148 -12.83 4.09 -22.25
C VAL A 148 -12.87 2.70 -22.85
N PRO A 149 -11.70 2.05 -23.08
CA PRO A 149 -11.67 0.66 -23.53
C PRO A 149 -12.31 -0.23 -22.46
N ARG A 150 -13.29 -1.05 -22.83
CA ARG A 150 -13.79 -2.09 -21.95
C ARG A 150 -12.71 -3.16 -21.81
N LEU A 151 -12.05 -3.21 -20.68
CA LEU A 151 -11.13 -4.30 -20.37
C LEU A 151 -11.95 -5.59 -20.25
N ARG A 152 -11.64 -6.60 -21.07
CA ARG A 152 -12.33 -7.90 -21.04
C ARG A 152 -12.29 -8.48 -19.64
N GLY A 153 -13.45 -8.75 -19.05
CA GLY A 153 -13.61 -9.38 -17.75
C GLY A 153 -13.53 -8.43 -16.54
N ARG A 154 -13.34 -7.12 -16.77
CA ARG A 154 -13.50 -6.08 -15.74
C ARG A 154 -14.57 -5.13 -16.24
N GLY A 155 -15.63 -4.95 -15.49
CA GLY A 155 -16.80 -4.17 -15.87
C GLY A 155 -16.56 -2.69 -15.99
N GLY A 156 -15.60 -2.22 -16.79
CA GLY A 156 -15.42 -0.81 -17.12
C GLY A 156 -15.10 0.12 -15.93
N GLY A 157 -14.75 -0.43 -14.76
CA GLY A 157 -14.44 0.31 -13.55
C GLY A 157 -12.95 0.64 -13.41
N ASP A 158 -12.64 1.39 -12.38
CA ASP A 158 -11.27 1.72 -11.97
C ASP A 158 -10.48 0.44 -11.65
N MET A 159 -9.31 0.29 -12.28
CA MET A 159 -8.48 -0.91 -12.17
C MET A 159 -8.05 -1.25 -10.72
N ARG A 160 -8.11 -0.28 -9.80
CA ARG A 160 -7.75 -0.46 -8.39
C ARG A 160 -8.71 -1.38 -7.64
N PHE A 161 -9.95 -1.46 -8.04
CA PHE A 161 -10.99 -2.12 -7.27
C PHE A 161 -11.27 -3.57 -7.69
N GLY A 162 -10.75 -4.02 -8.81
CA GLY A 162 -10.87 -5.41 -9.26
C GLY A 162 -12.29 -5.88 -9.60
N THR A 163 -13.32 -5.24 -9.04
CA THR A 163 -14.76 -5.48 -9.25
C THR A 163 -15.49 -4.15 -9.44
N GLU A 164 -16.71 -4.19 -10.01
CA GLU A 164 -17.55 -3.00 -10.22
C GLU A 164 -17.98 -2.33 -8.90
N GLU A 165 -17.97 -3.07 -7.80
CA GLU A 165 -18.49 -2.60 -6.51
C GLU A 165 -17.43 -1.92 -5.62
N GLY A 166 -16.15 -1.99 -5.99
CA GLY A 166 -15.05 -1.43 -5.18
C GLY A 166 -14.88 -2.13 -3.83
N PRO A 167 -14.02 -1.61 -2.92
CA PRO A 167 -13.84 -2.16 -1.58
C PRO A 167 -15.11 -1.99 -0.75
N SER A 168 -15.52 -3.03 -0.03
CA SER A 168 -16.71 -3.04 0.79
C SER A 168 -16.40 -2.89 2.29
N GLY A 169 -17.32 -2.27 3.02
CA GLY A 169 -17.36 -2.32 4.50
C GLY A 169 -16.03 -2.02 5.19
N ASP A 170 -15.52 -3.02 5.89
CA ASP A 170 -14.30 -2.90 6.71
C ASP A 170 -13.02 -2.74 5.91
N ASP A 171 -13.01 -3.07 4.61
CA ASP A 171 -11.84 -2.85 3.75
C ASP A 171 -11.45 -1.37 3.70
N TRP A 172 -12.45 -0.48 3.71
CA TRP A 172 -12.23 0.96 3.79
C TRP A 172 -11.64 1.41 5.13
N LEU A 173 -12.00 0.75 6.24
CA LEU A 173 -11.51 1.10 7.56
C LEU A 173 -10.05 0.71 7.75
N LEU A 174 -9.67 -0.50 7.32
CA LEU A 174 -8.35 -1.05 7.60
C LEU A 174 -7.36 -0.85 6.47
N ALA A 175 -7.82 -0.80 5.22
CA ALA A 175 -6.99 -0.85 4.03
C ALA A 175 -7.30 0.23 2.99
N GLY A 176 -8.14 1.22 3.30
CA GLY A 176 -8.52 2.29 2.35
C GLY A 176 -7.32 3.06 1.77
N TRP A 177 -6.25 3.22 2.54
CA TRP A 177 -5.01 3.85 2.12
C TRP A 177 -4.31 3.12 0.95
N LEU A 178 -4.49 1.80 0.81
CA LEU A 178 -3.93 1.02 -0.30
C LEU A 178 -4.51 1.42 -1.66
N PHE A 179 -5.75 1.91 -1.68
CA PHE A 179 -6.41 2.34 -2.92
C PHE A 179 -6.12 3.80 -3.27
N CYS A 180 -5.45 4.55 -2.38
CA CYS A 180 -5.27 5.98 -2.55
C CYS A 180 -3.99 6.30 -3.33
N PHE A 181 -4.15 6.65 -4.61
CA PHE A 181 -3.09 7.07 -5.50
C PHE A 181 -3.22 8.55 -5.85
N THR A 182 -2.10 9.23 -5.94
CA THR A 182 -2.05 10.70 -6.16
C THR A 182 -2.37 11.14 -7.59
N HIS A 183 -2.71 10.22 -8.47
CA HIS A 183 -3.19 10.58 -9.81
C HIS A 183 -4.55 11.29 -9.80
N ASN A 184 -5.34 11.12 -8.72
CA ASN A 184 -6.64 11.78 -8.50
C ASN A 184 -7.05 11.60 -7.03
N ALA A 185 -6.48 12.39 -6.14
CA ALA A 185 -6.79 12.31 -4.71
C ALA A 185 -6.70 13.69 -4.05
N SER A 186 -7.69 14.04 -3.22
CA SER A 186 -7.66 15.27 -2.44
C SER A 186 -7.60 15.00 -0.94
N VAL A 187 -6.92 15.89 -0.23
CA VAL A 187 -6.76 15.87 1.22
C VAL A 187 -6.70 17.29 1.75
N ARG A 188 -7.21 17.53 2.95
CA ARG A 188 -7.05 18.82 3.60
C ARG A 188 -5.57 19.11 3.85
N ARG A 189 -5.19 20.36 3.62
CA ARG A 189 -3.80 20.80 3.76
C ARG A 189 -3.27 20.63 5.18
N ASP A 190 -4.07 20.93 6.21
CA ASP A 190 -3.70 20.74 7.61
C ASP A 190 -3.35 19.28 7.95
N VAL A 191 -4.09 18.31 7.38
CA VAL A 191 -3.81 16.88 7.55
C VAL A 191 -2.51 16.49 6.82
N PHE A 192 -2.32 16.98 5.58
CA PHE A 192 -1.10 16.74 4.81
C PHE A 192 0.15 17.29 5.53
N GLU A 193 0.06 18.51 6.08
CA GLU A 193 1.14 19.14 6.82
C GLU A 193 1.42 18.44 8.16
N ALA A 194 0.37 17.98 8.86
CA ALA A 194 0.50 17.27 10.13
C ALA A 194 1.29 15.96 10.02
N VAL A 195 1.19 15.28 8.86
CA VAL A 195 1.98 14.06 8.60
C VAL A 195 3.35 14.35 7.96
N GLY A 196 3.69 15.62 7.70
CA GLY A 196 4.98 16.03 7.14
C GLY A 196 5.11 15.91 5.62
N GLY A 197 3.99 15.77 4.88
CA GLY A 197 4.00 15.63 3.42
C GLY A 197 4.56 14.29 2.93
N PHE A 198 5.00 14.24 1.68
CA PHE A 198 5.62 13.04 1.09
C PHE A 198 7.02 12.77 1.66
N ASP A 199 7.39 11.50 1.80
CA ASP A 199 8.77 11.10 2.11
C ASP A 199 9.66 11.26 0.85
N GLU A 200 10.50 12.29 0.83
CA GLU A 200 11.41 12.56 -0.30
C GLU A 200 12.52 11.52 -0.44
N GLY A 201 12.71 10.66 0.55
CA GLY A 201 13.66 9.56 0.50
C GLY A 201 13.34 8.48 -0.54
N PHE A 202 12.13 8.45 -1.14
CA PHE A 202 11.85 7.64 -2.33
C PHE A 202 12.71 8.08 -3.53
N GLY A 203 13.15 9.35 -3.58
CA GLY A 203 14.03 9.87 -4.61
C GLY A 203 13.42 9.73 -6.00
N LEU A 204 14.21 9.21 -6.95
CA LEU A 204 13.79 9.04 -8.35
C LEU A 204 13.06 7.72 -8.63
N ARG A 205 13.00 6.81 -7.66
CA ARG A 205 12.34 5.50 -7.83
C ARG A 205 10.83 5.66 -8.00
N TRP A 206 10.26 4.78 -8.79
CA TRP A 206 8.83 4.78 -9.06
C TRP A 206 8.06 3.95 -8.03
N GLY A 207 6.94 4.52 -7.52
CA GLY A 207 5.90 3.80 -6.79
C GLY A 207 6.03 3.80 -5.27
N LEU A 208 4.91 3.60 -4.62
CA LEU A 208 4.67 3.52 -3.17
C LEU A 208 4.78 4.84 -2.39
N GLU A 209 5.28 5.93 -2.94
CA GLU A 209 5.37 7.22 -2.25
C GLU A 209 4.00 7.79 -1.85
N ASP A 210 2.99 7.51 -2.64
CA ASP A 210 1.59 7.90 -2.39
C ASP A 210 0.92 7.00 -1.34
N MET A 211 1.03 5.68 -1.48
CA MET A 211 0.53 4.74 -0.46
C MET A 211 1.17 5.01 0.91
N GLU A 212 2.45 5.31 0.96
CA GLU A 212 3.18 5.63 2.20
C GLU A 212 2.64 6.91 2.85
N LEU A 213 2.40 7.96 2.07
CA LEU A 213 1.76 9.18 2.55
C LEU A 213 0.39 8.86 3.17
N PHE A 214 -0.48 8.15 2.43
CA PHE A 214 -1.84 7.89 2.88
C PHE A 214 -1.91 6.87 4.02
N TYR A 215 -0.93 5.98 4.15
CA TYR A 215 -0.74 5.16 5.36
C TYR A 215 -0.48 6.04 6.60
N ARG A 216 0.42 7.05 6.50
CA ARG A 216 0.65 8.01 7.61
C ARG A 216 -0.58 8.86 7.90
N VAL A 217 -1.31 9.29 6.88
CA VAL A 217 -2.58 10.00 7.05
C VAL A 217 -3.59 9.11 7.78
N HIS A 218 -3.71 7.84 7.40
CA HIS A 218 -4.59 6.86 8.06
C HIS A 218 -4.22 6.67 9.53
N ALA A 219 -2.95 6.46 9.82
CA ALA A 219 -2.44 6.32 11.18
C ALA A 219 -2.67 7.59 12.03
N HIS A 220 -2.45 8.78 11.46
CA HIS A 220 -2.66 10.07 12.13
C HIS A 220 -4.12 10.33 12.50
N LEU A 221 -5.05 10.02 11.59
CA LEU A 221 -6.48 10.23 11.79
C LEU A 221 -7.16 9.14 12.62
N GLY A 222 -6.45 8.04 12.88
CA GLY A 222 -6.94 6.87 13.60
C GLY A 222 -7.45 5.76 12.68
N VAL A 223 -6.84 4.58 12.83
CA VAL A 223 -7.06 3.40 11.97
C VAL A 223 -8.48 2.81 12.04
N LEU A 224 -9.28 3.18 13.03
CA LEU A 224 -10.68 2.75 13.15
C LEU A 224 -11.66 3.79 12.58
N ASN A 225 -11.16 4.90 12.05
CA ASN A 225 -11.99 5.94 11.45
C ASN A 225 -12.11 5.72 9.94
N ARG A 226 -13.25 6.07 9.38
CA ARG A 226 -13.45 6.06 7.93
C ARG A 226 -12.76 7.29 7.32
N ASN A 227 -11.47 7.15 7.00
CA ASN A 227 -10.61 8.25 6.55
C ASN A 227 -10.67 8.49 5.03
N PHE A 228 -11.16 7.51 4.26
CA PHE A 228 -11.15 7.51 2.79
C PHE A 228 -12.56 7.39 2.22
N ALA A 229 -12.80 8.10 1.13
CA ALA A 229 -13.98 7.99 0.29
C ALA A 229 -13.58 7.86 -1.18
N TYR A 230 -14.49 7.33 -1.98
CA TYR A 230 -14.34 7.21 -3.43
C TYR A 230 -15.56 7.82 -4.13
N ASP A 231 -15.32 8.63 -5.15
CA ASP A 231 -16.34 9.19 -6.04
C ASP A 231 -16.03 8.81 -7.48
N ASP A 232 -16.83 7.92 -8.05
CA ASP A 232 -16.69 7.41 -9.41
C ASP A 232 -17.00 8.47 -10.49
N LEU A 233 -17.69 9.55 -10.12
CA LEU A 233 -18.00 10.66 -11.02
C LEU A 233 -16.91 11.76 -10.99
N ALA A 234 -16.05 11.78 -9.97
CA ALA A 234 -14.84 12.61 -9.95
C ALA A 234 -13.74 11.92 -10.77
N ALA A 235 -13.86 11.94 -12.10
CA ALA A 235 -13.07 11.07 -12.96
C ALA A 235 -11.95 11.79 -13.72
N VAL A 236 -10.86 11.08 -13.95
CA VAL A 236 -9.80 11.43 -14.89
C VAL A 236 -9.57 10.30 -15.90
N TYR A 237 -9.15 10.66 -17.09
CA TYR A 237 -8.67 9.74 -18.10
C TYR A 237 -7.14 9.78 -18.10
N HIS A 238 -6.53 8.67 -17.83
CA HIS A 238 -5.07 8.56 -17.85
C HIS A 238 -4.59 8.49 -19.30
N LEU A 239 -3.89 9.52 -19.73
CA LEU A 239 -3.37 9.64 -21.08
C LEU A 239 -2.21 8.66 -21.31
N PRO A 240 -2.13 8.03 -22.49
CA PRO A 240 -1.05 7.13 -22.81
C PRO A 240 0.26 7.89 -22.98
N HIS A 241 1.29 7.42 -22.27
CA HIS A 241 2.64 7.96 -22.33
C HIS A 241 3.66 6.82 -22.31
N HIS A 242 4.92 7.12 -22.64
CA HIS A 242 5.99 6.13 -22.57
C HIS A 242 6.25 5.68 -21.12
N ARG A 243 6.37 4.38 -20.92
CA ARG A 243 6.70 3.76 -19.62
C ARG A 243 7.82 2.74 -19.78
N ASN A 244 8.82 2.80 -18.94
CA ASN A 244 9.77 1.70 -18.78
C ASN A 244 9.23 0.73 -17.71
N VAL A 245 8.43 -0.24 -18.18
CA VAL A 245 7.73 -1.18 -17.28
C VAL A 245 8.70 -1.99 -16.42
N ILE A 246 9.85 -2.41 -16.99
CA ILE A 246 10.85 -3.20 -16.26
C ILE A 246 11.49 -2.35 -15.16
N GLN A 247 11.91 -1.12 -15.48
CA GLN A 247 12.50 -0.22 -14.49
C GLN A 247 11.50 0.12 -13.39
N ASN A 248 10.25 0.44 -13.75
CA ASN A 248 9.20 0.73 -12.78
C ASN A 248 8.94 -0.46 -11.84
N TRP A 249 9.01 -1.69 -12.36
CA TRP A 249 8.88 -2.89 -11.53
C TRP A 249 10.04 -3.03 -10.53
N ASN A 250 11.27 -2.84 -10.98
CA ASN A 250 12.44 -2.91 -10.11
C ASN A 250 12.38 -1.82 -9.04
N ASP A 251 12.09 -0.58 -9.42
CA ASP A 251 11.94 0.55 -8.50
C ASP A 251 10.85 0.27 -7.45
N PHE A 252 9.73 -0.33 -7.89
CA PHE A 252 8.63 -0.70 -6.99
C PHE A 252 9.06 -1.74 -5.95
N MET A 253 9.80 -2.77 -6.38
CA MET A 253 10.30 -3.81 -5.48
C MET A 253 11.29 -3.24 -4.47
N ASP A 254 12.25 -2.40 -4.91
CA ASP A 254 13.19 -1.71 -4.02
C ASP A 254 12.48 -0.84 -2.98
N ASN A 255 11.45 -0.10 -3.41
CA ASN A 255 10.66 0.74 -2.54
C ASN A 255 9.83 -0.09 -1.55
N LEU A 256 9.32 -1.25 -1.97
CA LEU A 256 8.56 -2.14 -1.11
C LEU A 256 9.42 -2.70 0.02
N ASP A 257 10.64 -3.13 -0.29
CA ASP A 257 11.59 -3.61 0.74
C ASP A 257 11.97 -2.48 1.70
N ARG A 258 12.23 -1.27 1.18
CA ARG A 258 12.47 -0.09 1.99
C ARG A 258 11.30 0.22 2.95
N VAL A 259 10.07 0.18 2.47
CA VAL A 259 8.90 0.51 3.29
C VAL A 259 8.60 -0.59 4.31
N ALA A 260 8.77 -1.86 3.96
CA ALA A 260 8.65 -2.97 4.89
C ALA A 260 9.65 -2.89 6.05
N LEU A 261 10.88 -2.45 5.76
CA LEU A 261 11.89 -2.18 6.80
C LEU A 261 11.54 -0.94 7.66
N LYS A 262 10.98 0.10 7.04
CA LYS A 262 10.54 1.33 7.75
C LYS A 262 9.34 1.07 8.66
N TYR A 263 8.42 0.23 8.22
CA TYR A 263 7.19 -0.14 8.90
C TYR A 263 7.05 -1.66 8.97
N PRO A 264 7.67 -2.32 9.95
CA PRO A 264 7.58 -3.78 10.10
C PRO A 264 6.22 -4.18 10.70
N VAL A 265 5.17 -4.04 9.91
CA VAL A 265 3.77 -4.35 10.25
C VAL A 265 3.09 -5.09 9.10
N VAL A 266 2.08 -5.87 9.42
CA VAL A 266 1.38 -6.76 8.46
C VAL A 266 0.86 -6.03 7.23
N GLU A 267 0.47 -4.78 7.36
CA GLU A 267 -0.03 -3.95 6.26
C GLU A 267 0.99 -3.85 5.12
N TRP A 268 2.26 -3.67 5.45
CA TRP A 268 3.32 -3.52 4.46
C TRP A 268 3.88 -4.84 3.94
N GLU A 269 3.60 -5.96 4.59
CA GLU A 269 3.91 -7.26 4.01
C GLU A 269 3.09 -7.55 2.74
N PHE A 270 1.87 -6.99 2.66
CA PHE A 270 0.91 -7.25 1.58
C PHE A 270 0.72 -6.09 0.60
N ALA A 271 1.30 -4.92 0.85
CA ALA A 271 1.27 -3.77 -0.08
C ALA A 271 2.06 -4.01 -1.39
N GLY A 272 2.28 -5.24 -1.76
CA GLY A 272 3.15 -5.71 -2.83
C GLY A 272 2.55 -5.66 -4.24
N PRO A 273 3.23 -6.27 -5.22
CA PRO A 273 2.92 -6.20 -6.65
C PRO A 273 1.71 -7.06 -7.05
N VAL A 274 0.79 -7.27 -6.15
CA VAL A 274 -0.49 -7.93 -6.41
C VAL A 274 -1.56 -6.88 -6.68
N ASP A 275 -2.68 -7.33 -7.20
CA ASP A 275 -3.91 -6.54 -7.29
C ASP A 275 -4.20 -5.88 -5.93
N VAL A 276 -4.48 -4.56 -5.93
CA VAL A 276 -4.71 -3.78 -4.70
C VAL A 276 -5.86 -4.36 -3.88
N ALA A 277 -6.91 -4.84 -4.53
CA ALA A 277 -8.04 -5.46 -3.84
C ALA A 277 -7.62 -6.75 -3.11
N ARG A 278 -6.74 -7.56 -3.71
CA ARG A 278 -6.18 -8.75 -3.04
C ARG A 278 -5.25 -8.38 -1.88
N ALA A 279 -4.47 -7.31 -2.02
CA ALA A 279 -3.64 -6.80 -0.93
C ALA A 279 -4.52 -6.37 0.25
N ALA A 280 -5.58 -5.60 -0.01
CA ALA A 280 -6.52 -5.14 1.00
C ALA A 280 -7.24 -6.31 1.69
N GLU A 281 -7.73 -7.30 0.93
CA GLU A 281 -8.34 -8.52 1.48
C GLU A 281 -7.40 -9.23 2.47
N ARG A 282 -6.11 -9.39 2.12
CA ARG A 282 -5.12 -10.02 2.98
C ARG A 282 -4.84 -9.20 4.24
N VAL A 283 -4.64 -7.91 4.11
CA VAL A 283 -4.44 -7.01 5.27
C VAL A 283 -5.61 -7.13 6.25
N VAL A 284 -6.84 -7.04 5.76
CA VAL A 284 -8.06 -7.15 6.59
C VAL A 284 -8.16 -8.53 7.23
N HIS A 285 -7.94 -9.60 6.45
CA HIS A 285 -8.01 -10.97 6.94
C HIS A 285 -7.01 -11.22 8.08
N TYR A 286 -5.73 -10.87 7.87
CA TYR A 286 -4.71 -11.13 8.88
C TYR A 286 -4.80 -10.24 10.09
N ARG A 287 -5.21 -8.98 9.94
CA ARG A 287 -5.53 -8.12 11.09
C ARG A 287 -6.62 -8.73 11.96
N ARG A 288 -7.71 -9.18 11.36
CA ARG A 288 -8.80 -9.86 12.09
C ARG A 288 -8.32 -11.15 12.76
N ALA A 289 -7.50 -11.95 12.06
CA ALA A 289 -6.95 -13.17 12.64
C ALA A 289 -6.06 -12.87 13.86
N MET A 290 -5.18 -11.86 13.79
CA MET A 290 -4.35 -11.42 14.91
C MET A 290 -5.20 -10.93 16.08
N ASP A 291 -6.21 -10.09 15.83
CA ASP A 291 -7.13 -9.59 16.86
C ASP A 291 -7.93 -10.71 17.52
N ASP A 292 -8.37 -11.71 16.74
CA ASP A 292 -9.06 -12.88 17.27
C ASP A 292 -8.14 -13.74 18.14
N CYS A 293 -6.90 -13.95 17.72
CA CYS A 293 -5.91 -14.67 18.51
C CYS A 293 -5.69 -14.01 19.88
N VAL A 294 -5.58 -12.68 19.91
CA VAL A 294 -5.42 -11.93 21.17
C VAL A 294 -6.69 -12.01 22.03
N ARG A 295 -7.82 -11.66 21.45
CA ARG A 295 -9.11 -11.57 22.18
C ARG A 295 -9.56 -12.90 22.77
N ARG A 296 -9.28 -14.01 22.07
CA ARG A 296 -9.69 -15.37 22.46
C ARG A 296 -8.56 -16.17 23.12
N SER A 297 -7.39 -15.56 23.31
CA SER A 297 -6.19 -16.25 23.81
C SER A 297 -5.81 -17.50 22.99
N TRP A 298 -5.97 -17.40 21.68
CA TRP A 298 -5.57 -18.44 20.73
C TRP A 298 -4.10 -18.32 20.34
N CYS A 299 -3.55 -19.37 19.71
CA CYS A 299 -2.19 -19.40 19.19
C CYS A 299 -1.12 -19.16 20.28
N ARG A 300 -1.35 -19.64 21.51
CA ARG A 300 -0.43 -19.42 22.64
C ARG A 300 0.87 -20.19 22.47
N ILE A 301 2.00 -19.49 22.54
CA ILE A 301 3.33 -20.09 22.36
C ILE A 301 3.84 -20.81 23.62
N GLY A 302 3.35 -20.48 24.82
CA GLY A 302 3.85 -21.02 26.08
C GLY A 302 3.96 -22.57 26.12
N PRO A 303 2.90 -23.33 25.75
CA PRO A 303 3.01 -24.81 25.69
C PRO A 303 4.07 -25.29 24.71
N ALA A 304 4.26 -24.64 23.56
CA ALA A 304 5.29 -25.00 22.59
C ALA A 304 6.69 -24.70 23.12
N VAL A 305 6.90 -23.56 23.78
CA VAL A 305 8.17 -23.23 24.45
C VAL A 305 8.55 -24.33 25.47
N GLN A 306 7.61 -24.73 26.36
CA GLN A 306 7.85 -25.75 27.38
C GLN A 306 8.19 -27.12 26.80
N ARG A 307 7.64 -27.48 25.64
CA ARG A 307 7.78 -28.83 25.05
C ARG A 307 8.86 -28.92 23.98
N LEU A 308 9.19 -27.83 23.31
CA LEU A 308 10.08 -27.84 22.15
C LEU A 308 11.42 -27.15 22.40
N ALA A 309 11.56 -26.15 23.30
CA ALA A 309 12.79 -25.36 23.41
C ALA A 309 14.06 -26.26 23.57
N GLY A 310 14.04 -27.27 24.43
CA GLY A 310 15.15 -28.18 24.60
C GLY A 310 15.35 -29.25 23.49
N ARG A 311 14.55 -29.19 22.41
CA ARG A 311 14.61 -30.12 21.26
C ARG A 311 14.94 -29.42 19.96
N LEU A 312 14.95 -28.06 19.97
CA LEU A 312 15.33 -27.24 18.84
C LEU A 312 16.84 -27.25 18.62
N PRO A 313 17.35 -26.97 17.41
CA PRO A 313 18.77 -27.02 17.09
C PRO A 313 19.62 -25.96 17.81
N GLY A 314 18.98 -24.94 18.40
CA GLY A 314 19.62 -23.87 19.18
C GLY A 314 18.63 -22.96 19.84
N ASP A 315 19.13 -21.86 20.43
CA ASP A 315 18.34 -20.94 21.28
C ASP A 315 17.84 -19.71 20.53
N ARG A 316 18.35 -19.43 19.33
CA ARG A 316 17.91 -18.27 18.49
C ARG A 316 16.65 -18.63 17.72
N VAL A 317 15.51 -18.52 18.38
CA VAL A 317 14.22 -18.99 17.87
C VAL A 317 13.28 -17.79 17.68
N LEU A 318 12.62 -17.74 16.51
CA LEU A 318 11.47 -16.85 16.27
C LEU A 318 10.19 -17.60 16.66
N TRP A 319 9.48 -17.09 17.64
CA TRP A 319 8.19 -17.63 18.08
C TRP A 319 7.04 -16.81 17.52
N VAL A 320 6.12 -17.48 16.83
CA VAL A 320 4.95 -16.85 16.20
C VAL A 320 3.66 -17.31 16.87
N GLY A 321 2.93 -16.36 17.47
CA GLY A 321 1.66 -16.62 18.16
C GLY A 321 1.31 -15.52 19.17
N THR A 322 0.89 -15.90 20.37
CA THR A 322 0.51 -14.97 21.47
C THR A 322 1.06 -15.43 22.81
N GLY A 323 1.13 -14.51 23.80
CA GLY A 323 1.46 -14.83 25.19
C GLY A 323 2.95 -15.04 25.45
N SER A 324 3.82 -14.28 24.79
CA SER A 324 5.28 -14.35 24.98
C SER A 324 5.73 -13.96 26.38
N ALA A 325 5.03 -13.00 27.01
CA ALA A 325 5.36 -12.52 28.36
C ALA A 325 5.25 -13.62 29.42
N GLU A 326 4.33 -14.57 29.26
CA GLU A 326 4.12 -15.69 30.20
C GLU A 326 4.87 -16.97 29.78
N ALA A 327 5.48 -16.98 28.61
CA ALA A 327 6.09 -18.19 28.04
C ALA A 327 7.47 -18.54 28.65
N GLY A 328 8.08 -17.64 29.42
CA GLY A 328 9.42 -17.86 30.00
C GLY A 328 10.54 -17.85 28.97
N LEU A 329 10.39 -17.03 27.92
CA LEU A 329 11.43 -16.86 26.91
C LEU A 329 12.66 -16.14 27.48
N PRO A 330 13.87 -16.40 26.94
CA PRO A 330 15.06 -15.65 27.29
C PRO A 330 14.95 -14.19 26.86
N ASP A 331 15.69 -13.30 27.55
CA ASP A 331 15.76 -11.89 27.19
C ASP A 331 16.22 -11.71 25.74
N GLY A 332 15.50 -10.89 24.98
CA GLY A 332 15.81 -10.62 23.57
C GLY A 332 15.36 -11.70 22.58
N ALA A 333 14.57 -12.68 23.02
CA ALA A 333 13.94 -13.64 22.11
C ALA A 333 13.07 -12.94 21.08
N LEU A 334 13.18 -13.35 19.82
CA LEU A 334 12.38 -12.80 18.73
C LEU A 334 10.97 -13.40 18.75
N THR A 335 9.98 -12.53 18.63
CA THR A 335 8.57 -12.95 18.65
C THR A 335 7.74 -12.23 17.59
N TYR A 336 6.72 -12.91 17.09
CA TYR A 336 5.56 -12.30 16.47
C TYR A 336 4.38 -12.53 17.41
N ASP A 337 4.39 -11.78 18.53
CA ASP A 337 3.33 -11.84 19.54
C ASP A 337 2.35 -10.66 19.33
N TYR A 338 1.18 -11.00 18.85
CA TYR A 338 0.15 -10.01 18.50
C TYR A 338 -0.51 -9.37 19.74
N GLY A 339 -0.35 -9.97 20.92
CA GLY A 339 -0.87 -9.46 22.21
C GLY A 339 0.12 -8.58 22.96
N ALA A 340 1.39 -8.62 22.60
CA ALA A 340 2.43 -7.79 23.20
C ALA A 340 2.69 -6.53 22.37
N PRO A 341 3.16 -5.41 22.97
CA PRO A 341 3.54 -4.23 22.22
C PRO A 341 4.62 -4.53 21.17
N ALA A 342 4.48 -3.95 19.98
CA ALA A 342 5.52 -4.03 18.96
C ALA A 342 6.79 -3.31 19.44
N GLY A 343 7.96 -3.84 19.11
CA GLY A 343 9.27 -3.34 19.52
C GLY A 343 10.42 -4.00 18.78
N PRO A 344 11.66 -3.76 19.20
CA PRO A 344 12.85 -4.28 18.49
C PRO A 344 12.95 -5.81 18.38
N ALA A 345 12.30 -6.54 19.28
CA ALA A 345 12.29 -8.00 19.31
C ALA A 345 10.89 -8.60 19.10
N ASN A 346 9.84 -7.78 19.01
CA ASN A 346 8.47 -8.24 18.77
C ASN A 346 7.81 -7.48 17.62
N PHE A 347 7.32 -8.21 16.62
CA PHE A 347 6.69 -7.63 15.45
C PHE A 347 5.27 -8.20 15.24
N HIS A 348 4.37 -7.39 14.69
CA HIS A 348 3.04 -7.83 14.30
C HIS A 348 3.02 -8.16 12.80
N LEU A 349 3.62 -9.30 12.46
CA LEU A 349 3.84 -9.77 11.10
C LEU A 349 3.25 -11.16 10.89
N VAL A 350 2.93 -11.46 9.64
CA VAL A 350 2.68 -12.82 9.17
C VAL A 350 4.00 -13.56 8.96
N GLY A 351 5.03 -12.84 8.52
CA GLY A 351 6.39 -13.36 8.34
C GLY A 351 6.76 -13.66 6.90
N ILE A 352 6.07 -13.04 5.94
CA ILE A 352 6.43 -13.15 4.51
C ILE A 352 7.46 -12.09 4.06
N ARG A 353 7.65 -11.02 4.86
CA ARG A 353 8.67 -9.97 4.68
C ARG A 353 9.23 -9.53 6.04
N PRO A 354 10.00 -10.38 6.71
CA PRO A 354 10.54 -10.04 8.02
C PRO A 354 11.64 -8.99 7.94
N PRO A 355 11.75 -8.10 8.96
CA PRO A 355 12.80 -7.08 9.04
C PRO A 355 14.13 -7.64 9.56
N VAL A 356 14.30 -8.95 9.59
CA VAL A 356 15.50 -9.63 10.12
C VAL A 356 16.41 -10.07 8.98
N ALA A 357 17.73 -9.91 9.19
CA ALA A 357 18.72 -10.36 8.24
C ALA A 357 18.71 -11.89 8.06
N ALA A 358 19.09 -12.34 6.87
CA ALA A 358 19.03 -13.73 6.44
C ALA A 358 19.91 -14.73 7.23
N ASP A 359 20.73 -14.24 8.19
CA ASP A 359 21.63 -15.11 8.95
C ASP A 359 21.31 -15.07 10.43
N GLY A 360 20.90 -16.21 10.96
CA GLY A 360 21.06 -16.36 12.35
C GLY A 360 19.97 -16.97 13.20
N LEU A 361 18.89 -17.48 12.65
CA LEU A 361 17.92 -18.24 13.44
C LEU A 361 18.25 -19.75 13.39
N ASP A 362 18.08 -20.42 14.53
CA ASP A 362 18.17 -21.86 14.60
C ASP A 362 16.80 -22.48 14.26
N ALA A 363 15.70 -21.83 14.66
CA ALA A 363 14.35 -22.28 14.31
C ALA A 363 13.34 -21.14 14.19
N VAL A 364 12.27 -21.36 13.41
CA VAL A 364 11.02 -20.61 13.44
C VAL A 364 9.91 -21.54 13.89
N VAL A 365 9.16 -21.17 14.93
CA VAL A 365 8.06 -21.95 15.48
C VAL A 365 6.76 -21.15 15.40
N SER A 366 5.83 -21.58 14.54
CA SER A 366 4.50 -20.98 14.41
C SER A 366 3.45 -21.86 15.07
N VAL A 367 2.80 -21.34 16.12
CA VAL A 367 1.78 -22.07 16.89
C VAL A 367 0.41 -21.67 16.39
N ASP A 368 -0.26 -22.57 15.69
CA ASP A 368 -1.61 -22.45 15.12
C ASP A 368 -1.84 -21.28 14.17
N PHE A 369 -1.12 -20.15 14.26
CA PHE A 369 -1.36 -18.98 13.42
C PHE A 369 -1.17 -19.28 11.91
N TRP A 370 -0.24 -20.17 11.56
CA TRP A 370 -0.03 -20.63 10.18
C TRP A 370 -1.30 -21.20 9.52
N ARG A 371 -2.27 -21.66 10.29
CA ARG A 371 -3.56 -22.21 9.84
C ARG A 371 -4.49 -21.14 9.25
N TYR A 372 -4.25 -19.84 9.54
CA TYR A 372 -4.98 -18.71 8.96
C TYR A 372 -4.47 -18.31 7.59
N LEU A 373 -3.25 -18.76 7.21
CA LEU A 373 -2.61 -18.31 5.98
C LEU A 373 -3.33 -18.83 4.74
N TYR A 374 -3.46 -17.98 3.71
CA TYR A 374 -3.78 -18.45 2.37
C TYR A 374 -2.68 -19.36 1.89
N TRP A 375 -2.97 -20.25 0.93
CA TRP A 375 -1.99 -21.23 0.46
C TRP A 375 -0.69 -20.60 -0.03
N GLU A 376 -0.79 -19.56 -0.85
CA GLU A 376 0.36 -18.84 -1.39
C GLU A 376 1.17 -18.16 -0.29
N ASP A 377 0.49 -17.59 0.72
CA ASP A 377 1.13 -16.90 1.84
C ASP A 377 1.79 -17.91 2.79
N LEU A 378 1.20 -19.11 2.99
CA LEU A 378 1.84 -20.20 3.74
C LEU A 378 3.11 -20.69 3.04
N CYS A 379 3.06 -20.91 1.72
CA CYS A 379 4.25 -21.26 0.95
C CYS A 379 5.34 -20.18 1.07
N GLN A 380 4.96 -18.90 0.95
CA GLN A 380 5.93 -17.80 1.10
C GLN A 380 6.50 -17.73 2.52
N PHE A 381 5.66 -17.84 3.55
CA PHE A 381 6.09 -17.88 4.94
C PHE A 381 7.11 -19.00 5.18
N VAL A 382 6.81 -20.24 4.75
CA VAL A 382 7.69 -21.39 4.94
C VAL A 382 9.01 -21.22 4.17
N ASN A 383 8.98 -20.68 2.95
CA ASN A 383 10.19 -20.40 2.17
C ASN A 383 11.07 -19.34 2.85
N VAL A 384 10.48 -18.24 3.30
CA VAL A 384 11.19 -17.17 4.02
C VAL A 384 11.74 -17.68 5.34
N ALA A 385 10.93 -18.40 6.14
CA ALA A 385 11.36 -18.97 7.41
C ALA A 385 12.51 -19.99 7.22
N GLY A 386 12.44 -20.83 6.18
CA GLY A 386 13.51 -21.78 5.84
C GLY A 386 14.79 -21.13 5.30
N ALA A 387 14.70 -19.91 4.75
CA ALA A 387 15.88 -19.13 4.38
C ALA A 387 16.55 -18.49 5.62
N LEU A 388 15.76 -18.14 6.65
CA LEU A 388 16.21 -17.50 7.88
C LEU A 388 16.70 -18.50 8.94
N ALA A 389 16.17 -19.73 8.97
CA ALA A 389 16.39 -20.71 10.04
C ALA A 389 16.75 -22.10 9.51
N ASP A 390 17.37 -22.92 10.38
CA ASP A 390 17.69 -24.31 10.06
C ASP A 390 16.45 -25.20 10.04
N GLU A 391 15.45 -24.89 10.87
CA GLU A 391 14.19 -25.63 10.96
C GLU A 391 12.98 -24.68 11.06
N VAL A 392 11.87 -25.09 10.44
CA VAL A 392 10.56 -24.45 10.60
C VAL A 392 9.60 -25.46 11.20
N HIS A 393 8.94 -25.08 12.29
CA HIS A 393 7.99 -25.92 13.01
C HIS A 393 6.59 -25.32 12.90
N LEU A 394 5.69 -26.00 12.21
CA LEU A 394 4.26 -25.70 12.18
C LEU A 394 3.57 -26.53 13.26
N VAL A 395 3.22 -25.88 14.37
CA VAL A 395 2.59 -26.52 15.53
C VAL A 395 1.08 -26.39 15.42
N SER A 396 0.36 -27.50 15.55
CA SER A 396 -1.09 -27.55 15.71
C SER A 396 -1.44 -28.09 17.08
N THR A 397 -2.06 -27.24 17.91
CA THR A 397 -2.48 -27.65 19.27
C THR A 397 -3.81 -28.40 19.29
N GLY A 398 -4.47 -28.57 18.13
CA GLY A 398 -5.82 -29.13 18.06
C GLY A 398 -6.92 -28.16 18.50
N ALA A 399 -6.59 -26.86 18.72
CA ALA A 399 -7.57 -25.86 19.09
C ALA A 399 -8.60 -25.64 17.95
N GLU A 400 -9.86 -25.52 18.32
CA GLU A 400 -10.92 -25.09 17.39
C GLU A 400 -10.76 -23.59 17.08
N LEU A 401 -10.31 -23.28 15.88
CA LEU A 401 -10.06 -21.92 15.41
C LEU A 401 -10.96 -21.62 14.21
N SER A 402 -11.32 -20.35 14.02
CA SER A 402 -11.91 -19.87 12.78
C SER A 402 -10.86 -19.74 11.67
N ALA A 403 -10.01 -20.76 11.53
CA ALA A 403 -8.88 -20.78 10.61
C ALA A 403 -9.25 -21.42 9.26
N ARG A 404 -8.40 -21.24 8.26
CA ARG A 404 -8.61 -21.75 6.90
C ARG A 404 -8.22 -23.23 6.77
N PHE A 405 -7.26 -23.66 7.57
CA PHE A 405 -6.73 -25.03 7.54
C PHE A 405 -7.19 -25.82 8.75
N ASP A 406 -7.85 -26.96 8.50
CA ASP A 406 -8.17 -27.93 9.54
C ASP A 406 -7.02 -28.95 9.64
N PRO A 407 -6.33 -29.02 10.81
CA PRO A 407 -5.13 -29.83 10.97
C PRO A 407 -5.41 -31.29 11.35
N ASP A 408 -6.41 -31.92 10.76
CA ASP A 408 -6.57 -33.35 10.94
C ASP A 408 -5.33 -34.14 10.45
N PRO A 409 -5.08 -35.36 10.94
CA PRO A 409 -3.87 -36.11 10.61
C PRO A 409 -3.67 -36.37 9.11
N ALA A 410 -4.75 -36.51 8.34
CA ALA A 410 -4.66 -36.76 6.90
C ALA A 410 -4.24 -35.49 6.16
N SER A 411 -4.82 -34.35 6.55
CA SER A 411 -4.49 -33.03 6.01
C SER A 411 -3.06 -32.63 6.33
N LEU A 412 -2.61 -32.83 7.57
CA LEU A 412 -1.21 -32.58 7.98
C LEU A 412 -0.23 -33.51 7.22
N GLY A 413 -0.57 -34.78 7.08
CA GLY A 413 0.23 -35.73 6.31
C GLY A 413 0.31 -35.35 4.82
N TYR A 414 -0.77 -34.81 4.26
CA TYR A 414 -0.78 -34.30 2.88
C TYR A 414 0.10 -33.03 2.77
N LEU A 415 -0.04 -32.06 3.69
CA LEU A 415 0.78 -30.87 3.75
C LEU A 415 2.27 -31.19 3.78
N GLY A 416 2.68 -32.14 4.66
CA GLY A 416 4.07 -32.61 4.73
C GLY A 416 4.57 -33.17 3.39
N ARG A 417 3.75 -33.96 2.67
CA ARG A 417 4.14 -34.49 1.34
C ARG A 417 4.28 -33.38 0.29
N VAL A 418 3.41 -32.38 0.29
CA VAL A 418 3.48 -31.26 -0.65
C VAL A 418 4.72 -30.38 -0.38
N MET A 419 5.02 -30.10 0.90
CA MET A 419 6.21 -29.35 1.30
C MET A 419 7.50 -30.15 1.03
N GLY A 420 7.42 -31.47 0.90
CA GLY A 420 8.54 -32.36 0.59
C GLY A 420 9.29 -32.05 -0.72
N ALA A 421 8.71 -31.24 -1.60
CA ALA A 421 9.42 -30.76 -2.79
C ALA A 421 10.62 -29.85 -2.47
N ALA A 422 10.58 -29.11 -1.36
CA ALA A 422 11.60 -28.14 -0.97
C ALA A 422 12.22 -28.44 0.41
N PHE A 423 11.58 -29.29 1.23
CA PHE A 423 11.96 -29.54 2.61
C PHE A 423 11.96 -31.02 2.94
N GLU A 424 12.93 -31.44 3.75
CA GLU A 424 12.78 -32.69 4.52
C GLU A 424 11.68 -32.48 5.57
N THR A 425 10.65 -33.32 5.56
CA THR A 425 9.47 -33.15 6.42
C THR A 425 9.34 -34.27 7.42
N THR A 426 8.99 -33.92 8.65
CA THR A 426 8.71 -34.91 9.72
C THR A 426 7.47 -34.47 10.50
N LEU A 427 6.45 -35.31 10.52
CA LEU A 427 5.25 -35.09 11.34
C LEU A 427 5.35 -35.92 12.61
N THR A 428 5.23 -35.30 13.78
CA THR A 428 5.29 -35.95 15.09
C THR A 428 4.16 -35.48 15.99
N GLU A 429 3.63 -36.39 16.80
CA GLU A 429 2.77 -36.01 17.92
C GLU A 429 3.64 -35.74 19.15
N VAL A 430 3.41 -34.59 19.80
CA VAL A 430 4.11 -34.17 21.01
C VAL A 430 3.12 -34.13 22.17
N ASP A 431 3.35 -35.00 23.16
CA ASP A 431 2.45 -35.13 24.31
C ASP A 431 2.27 -33.79 25.05
N GLY A 432 1.00 -33.41 25.26
CA GLY A 432 0.62 -32.17 25.89
C GLY A 432 0.82 -30.90 25.02
N LEU A 433 1.09 -31.07 23.71
CA LEU A 433 1.18 -29.96 22.75
C LEU A 433 0.29 -30.19 21.52
N GLY A 434 0.36 -31.38 20.90
CA GLY A 434 -0.34 -31.70 19.65
C GLY A 434 0.62 -32.09 18.53
N SER A 435 0.16 -31.90 17.28
CA SER A 435 0.92 -32.27 16.09
C SER A 435 1.94 -31.20 15.73
N VAL A 436 3.15 -31.62 15.38
CA VAL A 436 4.24 -30.74 14.95
C VAL A 436 4.74 -31.21 13.59
N LEU A 437 4.57 -30.40 12.56
CA LEU A 437 5.20 -30.62 11.26
C LEU A 437 6.50 -29.82 11.21
N ARG A 438 7.62 -30.55 11.28
CA ARG A 438 8.97 -29.99 11.13
C ARG A 438 9.36 -29.99 9.66
N LEU A 439 9.91 -28.89 9.21
CA LEU A 439 10.38 -28.64 7.84
C LEU A 439 11.86 -28.21 7.92
N ARG A 440 12.76 -28.97 7.26
CA ARG A 440 14.18 -28.64 7.13
C ARG A 440 14.49 -28.40 5.66
N PRO A 441 14.99 -27.22 5.27
CA PRO A 441 15.30 -26.93 3.87
C PRO A 441 16.30 -27.93 3.28
N HIS A 442 16.08 -28.45 2.07
CA HIS A 442 17.04 -29.31 1.37
C HIS A 442 18.34 -28.59 1.04
N HIS A 443 18.23 -27.32 0.67
CA HIS A 443 19.36 -26.40 0.43
C HIS A 443 19.00 -25.05 1.00
N ARG A 444 19.85 -24.44 1.82
CA ARG A 444 19.74 -23.01 2.09
C ARG A 444 19.98 -22.27 0.77
N ALA A 445 18.94 -21.82 0.10
CA ALA A 445 19.11 -20.83 -0.94
C ALA A 445 19.75 -19.61 -0.28
N ALA A 446 20.91 -19.17 -0.77
CA ALA A 446 21.43 -17.87 -0.41
C ALA A 446 20.34 -16.87 -0.75
N VAL A 447 19.69 -16.30 0.27
CA VAL A 447 18.80 -15.15 0.07
C VAL A 447 19.74 -14.07 -0.43
N ALA A 448 19.67 -13.79 -1.72
CA ALA A 448 20.36 -12.64 -2.28
C ALA A 448 19.85 -11.43 -1.50
N ALA A 449 20.74 -10.80 -0.74
CA ALA A 449 20.53 -9.48 -0.23
C ALA A 449 20.40 -8.59 -1.46
N GLY A 450 19.14 -8.30 -1.85
CA GLY A 450 18.78 -7.37 -2.89
C GLY A 450 18.48 -6.02 -2.28
#